data_ef749f95fc43057e0cb9b660e3a9310c
#
_entry.id   ef749f95fc43057e0cb9b660e3a9310c
#
_cell.length_a   1.000
_cell.length_b   1.000
_cell.length_c   1.000
_cell.angle_alpha   90.00
_cell.angle_beta   90.00
_cell.angle_gamma   90.00
#
_symmetry.space_group_name_H-M   'P 1'
#
loop_
_entity.id
_entity.type
_entity.pdbx_description
1 polymer ?
#
loop_
_entity_poly.entity_id
_entity_poly.type
_entity_poly.pdbx_seq_one_letter_code
_entity_poly.pdbx_strand_id
1 'polypeptide(L)'
;EEVGGCTFIGGEWNDVDTVEIFDNKKVVVFALPGAFTPTCSSQQVPGYEAKYDELKALGVDEVYCLSVNDAFVMNAWFKDTNVKKVKAIGDGEGVFTQGMGMLVNKPGQGFGMRSWRYSMLVDNGEVVKVFEEPGKNNASDDNDPFEVSDADTMIKYLKE
;
A
#
# COMPACT_ATOMS: atom_id res chain seq x y z
N GLU A 1 12.28 -14.08 -0.02
CA GLU A 1 12.39 -13.91 1.44
C GLU A 1 10.99 -13.74 2.02
N GLU A 2 10.66 -14.57 3.00
CA GLU A 2 9.41 -14.47 3.73
C GLU A 2 9.50 -13.24 4.65
N VAL A 3 8.66 -12.27 4.38
CA VAL A 3 8.52 -11.11 5.23
C VAL A 3 7.21 -11.28 6.00
N GLY A 4 7.32 -11.65 7.27
CA GLY A 4 6.16 -11.72 8.15
C GLY A 4 5.52 -10.34 8.27
N GLY A 5 4.23 -10.27 8.01
CA GLY A 5 3.45 -9.05 8.20
C GLY A 5 2.23 -9.35 9.05
N CYS A 6 1.91 -8.43 9.96
CA CYS A 6 0.68 -8.50 10.73
C CYS A 6 -0.41 -7.71 10.02
N THR A 7 -1.51 -8.37 9.67
CA THR A 7 -2.71 -7.68 9.21
C THR A 7 -3.82 -7.80 10.24
N PHE A 8 -4.62 -6.75 10.36
CA PHE A 8 -5.79 -6.75 11.23
C PHE A 8 -7.04 -6.80 10.36
N ILE A 9 -7.66 -7.97 10.29
CA ILE A 9 -8.84 -8.22 9.45
C ILE A 9 -10.02 -8.57 10.34
N GLY A 10 -11.13 -7.86 10.19
CA GLY A 10 -12.36 -8.17 10.89
C GLY A 10 -12.29 -8.06 12.41
N GLY A 11 -11.35 -7.28 12.94
CA GLY A 11 -11.17 -7.10 14.38
C GLY A 11 -10.31 -8.16 15.05
N GLU A 12 -9.66 -9.03 14.27
CA GLU A 12 -8.77 -10.07 14.76
C GLU A 12 -7.34 -9.90 14.24
N TRP A 13 -6.36 -10.30 15.04
CA TRP A 13 -4.98 -10.38 14.61
C TRP A 13 -4.77 -11.56 13.69
N ASN A 14 -4.12 -11.29 12.57
CA ASN A 14 -3.67 -12.34 11.67
C ASN A 14 -2.20 -12.11 11.35
N ASP A 15 -1.37 -13.05 11.74
CA ASP A 15 0.00 -13.10 11.24
C ASP A 15 -0.04 -13.72 9.85
N VAL A 16 0.28 -12.92 8.84
CA VAL A 16 0.32 -13.39 7.46
C VAL A 16 1.72 -13.17 6.90
N ASP A 17 2.18 -14.09 6.10
CA ASP A 17 3.42 -13.96 5.36
C ASP A 17 3.16 -13.57 3.90
N THR A 18 4.23 -13.32 3.15
CA THR A 18 4.11 -12.92 1.73
C THR A 18 3.54 -14.05 0.87
N VAL A 19 3.73 -15.30 1.24
CA VAL A 19 3.14 -16.44 0.52
C VAL A 19 1.62 -16.40 0.63
N GLU A 20 1.07 -16.21 1.83
CA GLU A 20 -0.38 -16.13 2.04
C GLU A 20 -1.01 -14.94 1.30
N ILE A 21 -0.31 -13.83 1.23
CA ILE A 21 -0.81 -12.63 0.53
C ILE A 21 -0.81 -12.83 -0.98
N PHE A 22 0.24 -13.41 -1.54
CA PHE A 22 0.49 -13.37 -2.98
C PHE A 22 0.34 -14.69 -3.72
N ASP A 23 0.43 -15.83 -3.04
CA ASP A 23 0.46 -17.13 -3.70
C ASP A 23 -0.88 -17.44 -4.39
N ASN A 24 -0.81 -17.81 -5.67
CA ASN A 24 -1.97 -18.12 -6.52
C ASN A 24 -3.01 -16.99 -6.60
N LYS A 25 -2.59 -15.75 -6.43
CA LYS A 25 -3.48 -14.58 -6.45
C LYS A 25 -2.93 -13.48 -7.33
N LYS A 26 -3.84 -12.74 -7.95
CA LYS A 26 -3.55 -11.47 -8.60
C LYS A 26 -3.90 -10.35 -7.62
N VAL A 27 -2.90 -9.62 -7.16
CA VAL A 27 -3.03 -8.67 -6.06
C VAL A 27 -2.54 -7.28 -6.49
N VAL A 28 -3.31 -6.26 -6.17
CA VAL A 28 -2.85 -4.87 -6.25
C VAL A 28 -2.42 -4.43 -4.87
N VAL A 29 -1.20 -3.93 -4.75
CA VAL A 29 -0.68 -3.29 -3.54
C VAL A 29 -0.40 -1.84 -3.87
N PHE A 30 -0.93 -0.94 -3.07
CA PHE A 30 -0.51 0.46 -3.10
C PHE A 30 0.11 0.83 -1.76
N ALA A 31 1.24 1.50 -1.82
CA ALA A 31 2.03 1.87 -0.66
C ALA A 31 2.12 3.40 -0.55
N LEU A 32 2.28 3.86 0.67
CA LEU A 32 2.22 5.28 0.98
C LEU A 32 3.05 5.62 2.23
N PRO A 33 3.43 6.90 2.41
CA PRO A 33 4.32 7.31 3.50
C PRO A 33 3.74 7.17 4.92
N GLY A 34 2.44 7.14 5.08
CA GLY A 34 1.92 6.95 6.43
C GLY A 34 0.42 7.08 6.59
N ALA A 35 -0.11 6.29 7.54
CA ALA A 35 -1.46 6.41 8.04
C ALA A 35 -1.67 7.81 8.63
N PHE A 36 -2.89 8.33 8.51
CA PHE A 36 -3.31 9.65 9.00
C PHE A 36 -2.60 10.85 8.36
N THR A 37 -1.79 10.64 7.31
CA THR A 37 -1.16 11.74 6.57
C THR A 37 -2.12 12.29 5.51
N PRO A 38 -1.97 13.57 5.07
CA PRO A 38 -3.00 14.24 4.27
C PRO A 38 -3.36 13.56 2.94
N THR A 39 -2.40 13.37 2.04
CA THR A 39 -2.65 12.79 0.71
C THR A 39 -3.11 11.34 0.78
N CYS A 40 -2.52 10.57 1.69
CA CYS A 40 -2.88 9.17 1.92
C CYS A 40 -4.34 9.03 2.36
N SER A 41 -4.77 9.88 3.31
CA SER A 41 -6.12 9.82 3.88
C SER A 41 -7.18 10.44 2.97
N SER A 42 -6.84 11.49 2.21
CA SER A 42 -7.83 12.25 1.44
C SER A 42 -7.99 11.79 0.00
N GLN A 43 -6.97 11.14 -0.58
CA GLN A 43 -6.95 10.82 -2.00
C GLN A 43 -6.66 9.34 -2.30
N GLN A 44 -5.52 8.81 -1.85
CA GLN A 44 -5.08 7.49 -2.31
C GLN A 44 -5.96 6.36 -1.77
N VAL A 45 -6.17 6.28 -0.47
CA VAL A 45 -7.00 5.24 0.13
C VAL A 45 -8.46 5.33 -0.31
N PRO A 46 -9.11 6.51 -0.26
CA PRO A 46 -10.48 6.63 -0.75
C PRO A 46 -10.64 6.27 -2.23
N GLY A 47 -9.65 6.59 -3.06
CA GLY A 47 -9.65 6.24 -4.47
C GLY A 47 -9.68 4.74 -4.71
N TYR A 48 -8.82 3.98 -4.02
CA TYR A 48 -8.80 2.52 -4.13
C TYR A 48 -10.04 1.87 -3.51
N GLU A 49 -10.53 2.38 -2.39
CA GLU A 49 -11.76 1.87 -1.77
C GLU A 49 -12.96 2.04 -2.69
N ALA A 50 -13.10 3.21 -3.33
CA ALA A 50 -14.18 3.48 -4.28
C ALA A 50 -14.10 2.60 -5.54
N LYS A 51 -12.90 2.22 -5.96
CA LYS A 51 -12.65 1.43 -7.17
C LYS A 51 -12.43 -0.06 -6.90
N TYR A 52 -12.59 -0.49 -5.66
CA TYR A 52 -12.32 -1.87 -5.26
C TYR A 52 -13.12 -2.88 -6.10
N ASP A 53 -14.42 -2.68 -6.26
CA ASP A 53 -15.27 -3.60 -7.03
C ASP A 53 -14.90 -3.62 -8.52
N GLU A 54 -14.52 -2.48 -9.08
CA GLU A 54 -14.06 -2.40 -10.47
C GLU A 54 -12.74 -3.16 -10.68
N LEU A 55 -11.81 -3.04 -9.74
CA LEU A 55 -10.57 -3.81 -9.75
C LEU A 55 -10.84 -5.32 -9.66
N LYS A 56 -11.77 -5.74 -8.79
CA LYS A 56 -12.19 -7.14 -8.69
C LYS A 56 -12.79 -7.64 -10.00
N ALA A 57 -13.60 -6.85 -10.67
CA ALA A 57 -14.20 -7.20 -11.96
C ALA A 57 -13.16 -7.36 -13.08
N LEU A 58 -11.99 -6.74 -12.94
CA LEU A 58 -10.87 -6.86 -13.87
C LEU A 58 -9.91 -8.03 -13.55
N GLY A 59 -10.29 -8.89 -12.61
CA GLY A 59 -9.54 -10.10 -12.28
C GLY A 59 -8.59 -9.98 -11.09
N VAL A 60 -8.61 -8.85 -10.39
CA VAL A 60 -7.83 -8.68 -9.15
C VAL A 60 -8.50 -9.43 -8.00
N ASP A 61 -7.76 -10.30 -7.34
CA ASP A 61 -8.29 -11.09 -6.22
C ASP A 61 -8.36 -10.29 -4.93
N GLU A 62 -7.40 -9.38 -4.70
CA GLU A 62 -7.38 -8.57 -3.49
C GLU A 62 -6.62 -7.25 -3.69
N VAL A 63 -6.95 -6.24 -2.88
CA VAL A 63 -6.31 -4.94 -2.88
C VAL A 63 -5.80 -4.64 -1.47
N TYR A 64 -4.51 -4.36 -1.36
CA TYR A 64 -3.84 -4.06 -0.10
C TYR A 64 -3.25 -2.65 -0.09
N CYS A 65 -3.39 -1.99 1.05
CA CYS A 65 -2.69 -0.75 1.38
C CYS A 65 -1.53 -1.08 2.31
N LEU A 66 -0.31 -0.72 1.91
CA LEU A 66 0.90 -0.96 2.69
C LEU A 66 1.45 0.36 3.23
N SER A 67 1.83 0.35 4.50
CA SER A 67 2.51 1.47 5.13
C SER A 67 3.51 0.99 6.18
N VAL A 68 4.57 1.76 6.41
CA VAL A 68 5.51 1.54 7.52
C VAL A 68 4.86 2.10 8.80
N ASN A 69 3.81 1.43 9.20
CA ASN A 69 3.05 1.63 10.44
C ASN A 69 2.69 0.25 10.97
N ASP A 70 2.44 0.14 12.26
CA ASP A 70 1.98 -1.12 12.82
C ASP A 70 0.50 -1.39 12.50
N ALA A 71 0.07 -2.63 12.75
CA ALA A 71 -1.29 -3.05 12.44
C ALA A 71 -2.35 -2.33 13.29
N PHE A 72 -2.03 -1.91 14.50
CA PHE A 72 -2.96 -1.15 15.34
C PHE A 72 -3.25 0.22 14.74
N VAL A 73 -2.22 0.92 14.28
CA VAL A 73 -2.35 2.21 13.62
C VAL A 73 -3.14 2.07 12.31
N MET A 74 -2.82 1.06 11.50
CA MET A 74 -3.53 0.81 10.24
C MET A 74 -5.01 0.52 10.49
N ASN A 75 -5.34 -0.28 11.49
CA ASN A 75 -6.72 -0.58 11.85
C ASN A 75 -7.49 0.68 12.29
N ALA A 76 -6.89 1.50 13.15
CA ALA A 76 -7.50 2.74 13.61
C ALA A 76 -7.73 3.72 12.45
N TRP A 77 -6.75 3.83 11.55
CA TRP A 77 -6.84 4.68 10.37
C TRP A 77 -7.95 4.23 9.42
N PHE A 78 -8.07 2.94 9.17
CA PHE A 78 -9.12 2.40 8.31
C PHE A 78 -10.53 2.60 8.91
N LYS A 79 -10.66 2.53 10.22
CA LYS A 79 -11.92 2.88 10.90
C LYS A 79 -12.24 4.36 10.75
N ASP A 80 -11.26 5.23 10.96
CA ASP A 80 -11.42 6.68 10.86
C ASP A 80 -11.78 7.13 9.44
N THR A 81 -11.18 6.50 8.43
CA THR A 81 -11.43 6.80 7.01
C THR A 81 -12.55 5.96 6.39
N ASN A 82 -13.23 5.15 7.19
CA ASN A 82 -14.35 4.31 6.77
C ASN A 82 -14.02 3.33 5.62
N VAL A 83 -12.82 2.75 5.64
CA VAL A 83 -12.40 1.73 4.69
C VAL A 83 -13.03 0.39 5.09
N LYS A 84 -13.70 -0.29 4.14
CA LYS A 84 -14.43 -1.53 4.38
C LYS A 84 -13.90 -2.72 3.57
N LYS A 85 -13.34 -2.47 2.40
CA LYS A 85 -13.00 -3.50 1.41
C LYS A 85 -11.49 -3.67 1.24
N VAL A 86 -10.74 -2.58 1.11
CA VAL A 86 -9.28 -2.61 1.04
C VAL A 86 -8.71 -3.16 2.34
N LYS A 87 -7.73 -4.03 2.23
CA LYS A 87 -7.03 -4.62 3.38
C LYS A 87 -5.73 -3.87 3.65
N ALA A 88 -5.25 -3.93 4.89
CA ALA A 88 -4.02 -3.26 5.29
C ALA A 88 -2.88 -4.25 5.46
N ILE A 89 -1.67 -3.83 5.04
CA ILE A 89 -0.42 -4.48 5.42
C ILE A 89 0.34 -3.50 6.29
N GLY A 90 0.49 -3.82 7.56
CA GLY A 90 1.29 -3.04 8.50
C GLY A 90 2.74 -3.52 8.46
N ASP A 91 3.59 -2.77 7.75
CA ASP A 91 5.02 -3.06 7.65
C ASP A 91 5.80 -2.22 8.67
N GLY A 92 5.48 -2.39 9.95
CA GLY A 92 6.01 -1.57 11.04
C GLY A 92 7.53 -1.53 11.16
N GLU A 93 8.19 -2.61 10.78
CA GLU A 93 9.65 -2.69 10.77
C GLU A 93 10.28 -2.20 9.45
N GLY A 94 9.48 -1.97 8.43
CA GLY A 94 9.95 -1.52 7.12
C GLY A 94 10.69 -2.59 6.30
N VAL A 95 10.60 -3.85 6.67
CA VAL A 95 11.36 -4.95 6.04
C VAL A 95 10.87 -5.19 4.62
N PHE A 96 9.56 -5.28 4.42
CA PHE A 96 8.98 -5.44 3.08
C PHE A 96 9.29 -4.22 2.20
N THR A 97 9.11 -3.04 2.74
CA THR A 97 9.39 -1.77 2.05
C THR A 97 10.85 -1.67 1.63
N GLN A 98 11.77 -2.08 2.50
CA GLN A 98 13.20 -2.14 2.18
C GLN A 98 13.48 -3.16 1.06
N GLY A 99 12.87 -4.34 1.15
CA GLY A 99 13.01 -5.37 0.12
C GLY A 99 12.54 -4.93 -1.26
N MET A 100 11.52 -4.07 -1.31
CA MET A 100 11.02 -3.47 -2.55
C MET A 100 11.88 -2.30 -3.06
N GLY A 101 12.89 -1.86 -2.29
CA GLY A 101 13.70 -0.69 -2.66
C GLY A 101 12.97 0.63 -2.49
N MET A 102 11.94 0.67 -1.66
CA MET A 102 11.04 1.82 -1.49
C MET A 102 11.16 2.50 -0.12
N LEU A 103 12.10 2.06 0.72
CA LEU A 103 12.31 2.65 2.04
C LEU A 103 13.03 3.99 1.90
N VAL A 104 12.44 5.04 2.43
CA VAL A 104 12.97 6.41 2.41
C VAL A 104 12.98 7.01 3.80
N ASN A 105 13.90 7.93 4.05
CA ASN A 105 13.95 8.68 5.30
C ASN A 105 13.36 10.08 5.07
N LYS A 106 12.34 10.42 5.85
CA LYS A 106 11.64 11.71 5.78
C LYS A 106 11.73 12.47 7.12
N PRO A 107 12.93 12.93 7.50
CA PRO A 107 13.13 13.56 8.81
C PRO A 107 12.42 14.90 8.96
N GLY A 108 12.25 15.65 7.88
CA GLY A 108 11.62 16.98 7.91
C GLY A 108 10.17 16.98 8.33
N GLN A 109 9.45 15.89 8.05
CA GLN A 109 8.07 15.72 8.48
C GLN A 109 7.98 15.02 9.85
N GLY A 110 9.09 14.66 10.46
CA GLY A 110 9.12 13.87 11.67
C GLY A 110 8.73 12.41 11.47
N PHE A 111 8.73 11.92 10.24
CA PHE A 111 8.29 10.56 9.92
C PHE A 111 9.37 9.50 10.17
N GLY A 112 10.64 9.84 9.95
CA GLY A 112 11.71 8.86 9.93
C GLY A 112 11.62 7.96 8.70
N MET A 113 11.88 6.67 8.89
CA MET A 113 11.86 5.68 7.80
C MET A 113 10.43 5.33 7.41
N ARG A 114 10.10 5.53 6.15
CA ARG A 114 8.75 5.31 5.59
C ARG A 114 8.82 4.69 4.20
N SER A 115 7.68 4.23 3.68
CA SER A 115 7.57 3.80 2.30
C SER A 115 7.44 5.01 1.37
N TRP A 116 8.15 4.94 0.24
CA TRP A 116 7.81 5.80 -0.90
C TRP A 116 6.44 5.44 -1.43
N ARG A 117 5.79 6.38 -2.14
CA ARG A 117 4.46 6.15 -2.71
C ARG A 117 4.58 5.43 -4.05
N TYR A 118 3.92 4.29 -4.15
CA TYR A 118 3.84 3.51 -5.38
C TYR A 118 2.60 2.62 -5.38
N SER A 119 2.28 2.05 -6.54
CA SER A 119 1.36 0.93 -6.65
C SER A 119 1.99 -0.17 -7.49
N MET A 120 1.57 -1.40 -7.30
CA MET A 120 2.06 -2.53 -8.08
C MET A 120 0.99 -3.58 -8.29
N LEU A 121 1.12 -4.29 -9.39
CA LEU A 121 0.37 -5.51 -9.68
C LEU A 121 1.29 -6.70 -9.48
N VAL A 122 0.85 -7.63 -8.64
CA VAL A 122 1.57 -8.88 -8.36
C VAL A 122 0.69 -10.03 -8.81
N ASP A 123 1.23 -10.92 -9.63
CA ASP A 123 0.53 -12.11 -10.13
C ASP A 123 1.29 -13.34 -9.67
N ASN A 124 0.68 -14.12 -8.80
CA ASN A 124 1.27 -15.34 -8.22
C ASN A 124 2.69 -15.11 -7.66
N GLY A 125 2.86 -14.05 -6.87
CA GLY A 125 4.14 -13.71 -6.24
C GLY A 125 5.14 -13.01 -7.15
N GLU A 126 4.82 -12.79 -8.43
CA GLU A 126 5.66 -12.06 -9.38
C GLU A 126 5.15 -10.63 -9.55
N VAL A 127 6.03 -9.65 -9.36
CA VAL A 127 5.71 -8.25 -9.63
C VAL A 127 5.69 -8.03 -11.14
N VAL A 128 4.50 -7.80 -11.70
CA VAL A 128 4.31 -7.63 -13.15
C VAL A 128 4.38 -6.18 -13.59
N LYS A 129 3.98 -5.25 -12.72
CA LYS A 129 3.99 -3.83 -13.01
C LYS A 129 4.14 -3.01 -11.74
N VAL A 130 4.98 -1.98 -11.79
CA VAL A 130 5.13 -0.99 -10.72
C VAL A 130 4.88 0.41 -11.29
N PHE A 131 4.06 1.18 -10.58
CA PHE A 131 3.87 2.62 -10.81
C PHE A 131 4.49 3.38 -9.63
N GLU A 132 5.74 3.75 -9.76
CA GLU A 132 6.49 4.49 -8.75
C GLU A 132 6.33 5.98 -8.96
N GLU A 133 5.95 6.73 -7.92
CA GLU A 133 5.87 8.19 -8.01
C GLU A 133 7.27 8.77 -8.28
N PRO A 134 7.36 9.82 -9.11
CA PRO A 134 8.66 10.37 -9.48
C PRO A 134 9.35 11.09 -8.32
N GLY A 135 10.68 11.18 -8.40
CA GLY A 135 11.46 11.97 -7.47
C GLY A 135 11.76 11.32 -6.12
N LYS A 136 11.76 10.00 -6.06
CA LYS A 136 12.10 9.28 -4.81
C LYS A 136 13.41 9.80 -4.20
N ASN A 137 13.34 10.19 -2.92
CA ASN A 137 14.48 10.76 -2.21
C ASN A 137 14.37 10.59 -0.70
N ASN A 138 15.48 10.87 0.00
CA ASN A 138 15.58 10.88 1.47
C ASN A 138 15.66 12.32 2.02
N ALA A 139 15.05 13.27 1.35
CA ALA A 139 15.12 14.68 1.73
C ALA A 139 14.00 15.09 2.69
N SER A 140 14.22 16.21 3.35
CA SER A 140 13.22 16.87 4.21
C SER A 140 12.30 17.79 3.44
N ASP A 141 12.18 17.60 2.14
CA ASP A 141 11.30 18.39 1.28
C ASP A 141 9.83 17.99 1.46
N ASP A 142 8.94 18.86 1.06
CA ASP A 142 7.49 18.63 1.08
C ASP A 142 7.01 17.90 -0.18
N ASN A 143 7.90 17.27 -0.95
CA ASN A 143 7.55 16.57 -2.15
C ASN A 143 6.79 15.28 -1.83
N ASP A 144 5.51 15.29 -2.09
CA ASP A 144 4.60 14.16 -1.87
C ASP A 144 3.77 13.93 -3.14
N PRO A 145 4.41 13.41 -4.22
CA PRO A 145 3.73 13.27 -5.50
C PRO A 145 2.64 12.19 -5.46
N PHE A 146 1.53 12.48 -6.15
CA PHE A 146 0.44 11.54 -6.37
C PHE A 146 -0.06 11.68 -7.82
N GLU A 147 0.66 11.09 -8.75
CA GLU A 147 0.43 11.24 -10.20
C GLU A 147 0.16 9.92 -10.91
N VAL A 148 0.82 8.84 -10.50
CA VAL A 148 0.82 7.56 -11.24
C VAL A 148 0.40 6.36 -10.40
N SER A 149 0.31 6.48 -9.08
CA SER A 149 -0.01 5.37 -8.17
C SER A 149 -1.48 5.32 -7.76
N ASP A 150 -2.33 6.07 -8.43
CA ASP A 150 -3.77 6.11 -8.18
C ASP A 150 -4.49 4.88 -8.78
N ALA A 151 -5.71 4.66 -8.31
CA ALA A 151 -6.54 3.52 -8.74
C ALA A 151 -6.89 3.58 -10.22
N ASP A 152 -7.16 4.76 -10.76
CA ASP A 152 -7.53 4.92 -12.17
C ASP A 152 -6.38 4.55 -13.11
N THR A 153 -5.14 4.88 -12.75
CA THR A 153 -3.95 4.47 -13.50
C THR A 153 -3.82 2.94 -13.53
N MET A 154 -4.00 2.28 -12.41
CA MET A 154 -3.98 0.82 -12.33
C MET A 154 -5.10 0.19 -13.15
N ILE A 155 -6.31 0.72 -13.08
CA ILE A 155 -7.46 0.25 -13.86
C ILE A 155 -7.19 0.38 -15.35
N LYS A 156 -6.65 1.50 -15.79
CA LYS A 156 -6.29 1.72 -17.20
C LYS A 156 -5.30 0.65 -17.67
N TYR A 157 -4.28 0.36 -16.88
CA TYR A 157 -3.31 -0.69 -17.20
C TYR A 157 -3.97 -2.07 -17.31
N LEU A 158 -4.87 -2.40 -16.38
CA LEU A 158 -5.56 -3.70 -16.38
C LEU A 158 -6.51 -3.89 -17.56
N LYS A 159 -6.97 -2.81 -18.19
CA LYS A 159 -7.84 -2.86 -19.37
C LYS A 159 -7.07 -2.99 -20.69
N GLU A 160 -5.77 -2.76 -20.70
CA GLU A 160 -4.90 -2.93 -21.86
C GLU A 160 -4.62 -4.41 -22.11
#